data_8c91b562c797249c05eab09a577dfacb
#
_entry.id   8c91b562c797249c05eab09a577dfacb
#
_cell.length_a   1.000
_cell.length_b   1.000
_cell.length_c   1.000
_cell.angle_alpha   90.00
_cell.angle_beta   90.00
_cell.angle_gamma   90.00
#
_symmetry.space_group_name_H-M   'P 1'
#
loop_
_entity.id
_entity.type
_entity.pdbx_description
1 polymer ?
#
loop_
_entity_poly.entity_id
_entity_poly.type
_entity_poly.pdbx_seq_one_letter_code
_entity_poly.pdbx_strand_id
1 'polypeptide(L)'
;MIRIYGILAFALPAGLHGAGRTAAVCLFFAVLYAVARADKRTMKIPDKLVWTALGIGLFSIPLFPEIGLPERMLGMCSASLLLLGIALCVPGAFGGGDIKLMAACGLFLGWRYSLLALGIAVFAGAAYGIRLLAAGKADRKTRIAFGPFLCIGMAAAVLWGEQILSVLW
;
A
#
# COMPACT_ATOMS: atom_id res chain seq x y z
N MET A 1 17.86 -22.14 -5.98
CA MET A 1 18.35 -20.91 -6.64
C MET A 1 17.34 -19.81 -6.32
N ILE A 2 17.63 -19.01 -5.30
CA ILE A 2 16.73 -18.01 -4.71
C ILE A 2 16.64 -16.85 -5.70
N ARG A 3 15.49 -16.69 -6.35
CA ARG A 3 15.21 -15.51 -7.19
C ARG A 3 15.01 -14.30 -6.26
N ILE A 4 16.07 -13.56 -6.06
CA ILE A 4 16.06 -12.25 -5.38
C ILE A 4 15.55 -11.23 -6.40
N TYR A 5 14.24 -11.13 -6.59
CA TYR A 5 13.67 -10.14 -7.50
C TYR A 5 12.38 -9.56 -6.90
N GLY A 6 12.53 -8.61 -5.97
CA GLY A 6 11.45 -7.67 -5.66
C GLY A 6 11.14 -6.78 -6.88
N ILE A 7 9.99 -6.15 -6.89
CA ILE A 7 9.57 -5.22 -7.97
C ILE A 7 10.69 -4.23 -8.32
N LEU A 8 11.59 -3.91 -7.39
CA LEU A 8 12.73 -3.01 -7.59
C LEU A 8 13.87 -3.63 -8.42
N ALA A 9 14.13 -4.94 -8.30
CA ALA A 9 15.13 -5.61 -9.12
C ALA A 9 14.61 -5.84 -10.56
N PHE A 10 13.30 -5.94 -10.74
CA PHE A 10 12.64 -5.93 -12.04
C PHE A 10 12.64 -4.55 -12.71
N ALA A 11 12.84 -3.46 -11.94
CA ALA A 11 12.91 -2.10 -12.46
C ALA A 11 14.25 -1.76 -13.13
N LEU A 12 15.27 -2.64 -13.04
CA LEU A 12 16.65 -2.39 -13.49
C LEU A 12 17.17 -3.22 -14.67
N PRO A 13 16.39 -3.66 -15.68
CA PRO A 13 17.02 -4.10 -16.94
C PRO A 13 17.38 -2.89 -17.78
N ALA A 14 18.60 -2.90 -18.32
CA ALA A 14 19.10 -1.89 -19.25
C ALA A 14 18.20 -1.82 -20.49
N GLY A 15 17.51 -0.69 -20.70
CA GLY A 15 16.68 -0.44 -21.88
C GLY A 15 15.48 0.48 -21.61
N LEU A 16 14.79 0.90 -22.68
CA LEU A 16 13.62 1.78 -22.60
C LEU A 16 12.52 1.25 -21.65
N HIS A 17 12.33 -0.07 -21.61
CA HIS A 17 11.40 -0.73 -20.69
C HIS A 17 11.82 -0.60 -19.21
N GLY A 18 13.11 -0.62 -18.93
CA GLY A 18 13.64 -0.41 -17.57
C GLY A 18 13.38 1.01 -17.06
N ALA A 19 13.59 2.01 -17.90
CA ALA A 19 13.33 3.41 -17.53
C ALA A 19 11.85 3.66 -17.19
N GLY A 20 10.92 3.09 -17.98
CA GLY A 20 9.49 3.18 -17.72
C GLY A 20 9.07 2.52 -16.39
N ARG A 21 9.62 1.35 -16.09
CA ARG A 21 9.37 0.64 -14.82
C ARG A 21 9.89 1.44 -13.62
N THR A 22 11.12 1.94 -13.71
CA THR A 22 11.69 2.79 -12.65
C THR A 22 10.87 4.05 -12.44
N ALA A 23 10.45 4.71 -13.52
CA ALA A 23 9.61 5.89 -13.44
C ALA A 23 8.27 5.59 -12.75
N ALA A 24 7.60 4.48 -13.11
CA ALA A 24 6.34 4.07 -12.49
C ALA A 24 6.49 3.82 -10.98
N VAL A 25 7.57 3.14 -10.57
CA VAL A 25 7.89 2.90 -9.15
C VAL A 25 8.17 4.22 -8.42
N CYS A 26 8.98 5.11 -9.00
CA CYS A 26 9.26 6.42 -8.40
C CYS A 26 7.99 7.27 -8.25
N LEU A 27 7.12 7.29 -9.25
CA LEU A 27 5.83 7.97 -9.19
C LEU A 27 4.93 7.36 -8.11
N PHE A 28 4.91 6.04 -7.98
CA PHE A 28 4.17 5.35 -6.94
C PHE A 28 4.64 5.78 -5.55
N PHE A 29 5.95 5.78 -5.28
CA PHE A 29 6.51 6.26 -4.01
C PHE A 29 6.21 7.75 -3.76
N ALA A 30 6.26 8.59 -4.78
CA ALA A 30 5.92 10.01 -4.67
C ALA A 30 4.45 10.20 -4.24
N VAL A 31 3.52 9.42 -4.82
CA VAL A 31 2.11 9.44 -4.41
C VAL A 31 1.93 8.93 -2.99
N LEU A 32 2.58 7.82 -2.59
CA LEU A 32 2.54 7.33 -1.22
C LEU A 32 3.01 8.39 -0.23
N TYR A 33 4.10 9.09 -0.54
CA TYR A 33 4.60 10.18 0.30
C TYR A 33 3.58 11.33 0.40
N ALA A 34 2.99 11.74 -0.72
CA ALA A 34 1.97 12.79 -0.75
C ALA A 34 0.73 12.41 0.07
N VAL A 35 0.26 11.15 -0.03
CA VAL A 35 -0.86 10.61 0.75
C VAL A 35 -0.52 10.62 2.24
N ALA A 36 0.64 10.08 2.62
CA ALA A 36 1.07 10.03 4.02
C ALA A 36 1.14 11.43 4.64
N ARG A 37 1.64 12.42 3.87
CA ARG A 37 1.73 13.82 4.31
C ARG A 37 0.34 14.47 4.42
N ALA A 38 -0.56 14.19 3.46
CA ALA A 38 -1.92 14.75 3.47
C ALA A 38 -2.71 14.18 4.67
N ASP A 39 -2.70 12.85 4.85
CA ASP A 39 -3.44 12.19 5.91
C ASP A 39 -2.93 12.58 7.31
N LYS A 40 -1.61 12.70 7.49
CA LYS A 40 -1.01 13.18 8.74
C LYS A 40 -1.46 14.61 9.11
N ARG A 41 -1.78 15.45 8.12
CA ARG A 41 -2.18 16.86 8.34
C ARG A 41 -3.67 17.05 8.53
N THR A 42 -4.47 16.33 7.73
CA THR A 42 -5.91 16.57 7.62
C THR A 42 -6.76 15.40 8.10
N MET A 43 -6.15 14.24 8.41
CA MET A 43 -6.84 12.97 8.68
C MET A 43 -7.83 12.60 7.57
N LYS A 44 -7.54 13.02 6.35
CA LYS A 44 -8.33 12.74 5.14
C LYS A 44 -7.41 12.55 3.96
N ILE A 45 -7.66 11.50 3.17
CA ILE A 45 -6.96 11.26 1.92
C ILE A 45 -7.73 11.96 0.80
N PRO A 46 -7.14 12.94 0.10
CA PRO A 46 -7.78 13.61 -1.02
C PRO A 46 -8.05 12.63 -2.17
N ASP A 47 -9.27 12.65 -2.71
CA ASP A 47 -9.63 11.76 -3.84
C ASP A 47 -8.71 11.96 -5.06
N LYS A 48 -8.16 13.16 -5.26
CA LYS A 48 -7.17 13.41 -6.32
C LYS A 48 -5.96 12.49 -6.25
N LEU A 49 -5.44 12.22 -5.04
CA LEU A 49 -4.30 11.32 -4.84
C LEU A 49 -4.69 9.87 -5.09
N VAL A 50 -5.92 9.48 -4.74
CA VAL A 50 -6.45 8.14 -5.02
C VAL A 50 -6.57 7.91 -6.54
N TRP A 51 -7.10 8.89 -7.27
CA TRP A 51 -7.17 8.82 -8.73
C TRP A 51 -5.79 8.80 -9.39
N THR A 52 -4.83 9.54 -8.85
CA THR A 52 -3.43 9.49 -9.32
C THR A 52 -2.83 8.11 -9.10
N ALA A 53 -3.03 7.51 -7.91
CA ALA A 53 -2.57 6.15 -7.63
C ALA A 53 -3.20 5.12 -8.58
N LEU A 54 -4.49 5.24 -8.85
CA LEU A 54 -5.20 4.39 -9.81
C LEU A 54 -4.62 4.55 -11.23
N GLY A 55 -4.37 5.79 -11.66
CA GLY A 55 -3.75 6.08 -12.95
C GLY A 55 -2.37 5.44 -13.10
N ILE A 56 -1.54 5.50 -12.04
CA ILE A 56 -0.22 4.82 -12.02
C ILE A 56 -0.41 3.31 -12.09
N GLY A 57 -1.40 2.75 -11.38
CA GLY A 57 -1.75 1.34 -11.45
C GLY A 57 -2.11 0.90 -12.89
N LEU A 58 -2.96 1.67 -13.58
CA LEU A 58 -3.33 1.42 -14.97
C LEU A 58 -2.12 1.53 -15.91
N PHE A 59 -1.31 2.57 -15.75
CA PHE A 59 -0.09 2.77 -16.54
C PHE A 59 0.94 1.65 -16.32
N SER A 60 0.93 1.02 -15.16
CA SER A 60 1.83 -0.10 -14.84
C SER A 60 1.48 -1.40 -15.56
N ILE A 61 0.27 -1.55 -16.12
CA ILE A 61 -0.18 -2.81 -16.76
C ILE A 61 0.76 -3.22 -17.90
N PRO A 62 1.05 -2.36 -18.90
CA PRO A 62 1.97 -2.74 -19.99
C PRO A 62 3.44 -2.81 -19.53
N LEU A 63 3.80 -2.15 -18.43
CA LEU A 63 5.17 -2.11 -17.95
C LEU A 63 5.55 -3.37 -17.14
N PHE A 64 4.58 -4.00 -16.47
CA PHE A 64 4.77 -5.19 -15.64
C PHE A 64 3.83 -6.31 -16.11
N PRO A 65 4.08 -6.92 -17.28
CA PRO A 65 3.23 -7.98 -17.82
C PRO A 65 3.28 -9.26 -16.98
N GLU A 66 4.25 -9.38 -16.09
CA GLU A 66 4.40 -10.52 -15.16
C GLU A 66 3.26 -10.58 -14.14
N ILE A 67 2.66 -9.44 -13.80
CA ILE A 67 1.49 -9.37 -12.93
C ILE A 67 0.25 -9.44 -13.82
N GLY A 68 -0.38 -10.59 -13.86
CA GLY A 68 -1.58 -10.83 -14.66
C GLY A 68 -2.75 -9.92 -14.26
N LEU A 69 -3.63 -9.63 -15.22
CA LEU A 69 -4.82 -8.81 -14.96
C LEU A 69 -5.70 -9.37 -13.82
N PRO A 70 -5.93 -10.70 -13.71
CA PRO A 70 -6.66 -11.27 -12.58
C PRO A 70 -5.99 -11.00 -11.23
N GLU A 71 -4.66 -11.09 -11.15
CA GLU A 71 -3.92 -10.79 -9.91
C GLU A 71 -4.08 -9.32 -9.49
N ARG A 72 -4.11 -8.40 -10.46
CA ARG A 72 -4.35 -6.97 -10.21
C ARG A 72 -5.77 -6.71 -9.72
N MET A 73 -6.77 -7.34 -10.35
CA MET A 73 -8.17 -7.23 -9.92
C MET A 73 -8.36 -7.79 -8.50
N LEU A 74 -7.77 -8.95 -8.21
CA LEU A 74 -7.75 -9.50 -6.87
C LEU A 74 -7.00 -8.57 -5.89
N GLY A 75 -5.94 -7.89 -6.34
CA GLY A 75 -5.21 -6.89 -5.56
C GLY A 75 -6.08 -5.70 -5.15
N MET A 76 -6.89 -5.18 -6.08
CA MET A 76 -7.85 -4.12 -5.78
C MET A 76 -8.87 -4.54 -4.72
N CYS A 77 -9.35 -5.79 -4.80
CA CYS A 77 -10.43 -6.28 -3.95
C CYS A 77 -9.93 -6.80 -2.60
N SER A 78 -8.82 -7.53 -2.55
CA SER A 78 -8.40 -8.30 -1.37
C SER A 78 -8.23 -7.44 -0.12
N ALA A 79 -7.33 -6.50 -0.13
CA ALA A 79 -7.05 -5.66 1.03
C ALA A 79 -8.14 -4.61 1.27
N SER A 80 -8.75 -4.07 0.20
CA SER A 80 -9.82 -3.08 0.32
C SER A 80 -11.10 -3.67 0.92
N LEU A 81 -11.49 -4.90 0.52
CA LEU A 81 -12.64 -5.57 1.09
C LEU A 81 -12.42 -5.98 2.55
N LEU A 82 -11.18 -6.36 2.92
CA LEU A 82 -10.85 -6.60 4.33
C LEU A 82 -11.01 -5.34 5.17
N LEU A 83 -10.46 -4.21 4.71
CA LEU A 83 -10.63 -2.91 5.40
C LEU A 83 -12.10 -2.51 5.48
N LEU A 84 -12.85 -2.69 4.38
CA LEU A 84 -14.28 -2.40 4.35
C LEU A 84 -15.04 -3.28 5.35
N GLY A 85 -14.77 -4.59 5.38
CA GLY A 85 -15.38 -5.53 6.31
C GLY A 85 -15.13 -5.12 7.77
N ILE A 86 -13.89 -4.77 8.11
CA ILE A 86 -13.55 -4.29 9.47
C ILE A 86 -14.27 -2.96 9.77
N ALA A 87 -14.31 -2.03 8.81
CA ALA A 87 -14.98 -0.74 9.00
C ALA A 87 -16.50 -0.86 9.19
N LEU A 88 -17.12 -1.88 8.58
CA LEU A 88 -18.55 -2.19 8.79
C LEU A 88 -18.80 -2.84 10.15
N CYS A 89 -17.89 -3.72 10.61
CA CYS A 89 -18.00 -4.37 11.91
C CYS A 89 -17.66 -3.41 13.08
N VAL A 90 -16.71 -2.50 12.86
CA VAL A 90 -16.22 -1.57 13.88
C VAL A 90 -16.30 -0.14 13.33
N PRO A 91 -17.42 0.56 13.54
CA PRO A 91 -17.59 1.92 13.02
C PRO A 91 -16.48 2.87 13.48
N GLY A 92 -15.84 3.51 12.50
CA GLY A 92 -14.75 4.45 12.76
C GLY A 92 -13.34 3.82 12.91
N ALA A 93 -13.18 2.50 12.68
CA ALA A 93 -11.88 1.84 12.70
C ALA A 93 -10.97 2.35 11.57
N PHE A 94 -11.51 2.51 10.37
CA PHE A 94 -10.78 2.98 9.20
C PHE A 94 -11.56 4.05 8.44
N GLY A 95 -10.84 4.95 7.79
CA GLY A 95 -11.42 5.96 6.92
C GLY A 95 -11.79 5.40 5.54
N GLY A 96 -12.88 5.91 4.93
CA GLY A 96 -13.22 5.54 3.55
C GLY A 96 -12.11 5.87 2.53
N GLY A 97 -11.24 6.83 2.85
CA GLY A 97 -10.07 7.16 2.07
C GLY A 97 -9.03 6.03 2.03
N ASP A 98 -8.81 5.34 3.16
CA ASP A 98 -7.89 4.21 3.27
C ASP A 98 -8.34 3.04 2.39
N ILE A 99 -9.65 2.76 2.39
CA ILE A 99 -10.27 1.69 1.58
C ILE A 99 -10.09 1.98 0.08
N LYS A 100 -10.41 3.22 -0.34
CA LYS A 100 -10.22 3.66 -1.73
C LYS A 100 -8.76 3.62 -2.15
N LEU A 101 -7.85 4.05 -1.27
CA LEU A 101 -6.40 4.05 -1.52
C LEU A 101 -5.89 2.63 -1.72
N MET A 102 -6.28 1.69 -0.84
CA MET A 102 -5.87 0.28 -0.97
C MET A 102 -6.40 -0.35 -2.24
N ALA A 103 -7.64 -0.03 -2.65
CA ALA A 103 -8.16 -0.48 -3.93
C ALA A 103 -7.31 0.05 -5.11
N ALA A 104 -7.04 1.36 -5.14
CA ALA A 104 -6.26 1.98 -6.21
C ALA A 104 -4.83 1.44 -6.28
N CYS A 105 -4.14 1.34 -5.14
CA CYS A 105 -2.77 0.83 -5.07
C CYS A 105 -2.69 -0.69 -5.31
N GLY A 106 -3.75 -1.42 -5.01
CA GLY A 106 -3.84 -2.86 -5.24
C GLY A 106 -3.73 -3.24 -6.72
N LEU A 107 -4.15 -2.36 -7.63
CA LEU A 107 -3.96 -2.53 -9.07
C LEU A 107 -2.47 -2.54 -9.47
N PHE A 108 -1.65 -1.76 -8.78
CA PHE A 108 -0.20 -1.72 -8.98
C PHE A 108 0.49 -2.91 -8.32
N LEU A 109 0.10 -3.24 -7.09
CA LEU A 109 0.77 -4.23 -6.24
C LEU A 109 0.40 -5.68 -6.58
N GLY A 110 -0.84 -5.95 -7.02
CA GLY A 110 -1.40 -7.28 -7.04
C GLY A 110 -1.80 -7.78 -5.64
N TRP A 111 -2.48 -8.93 -5.56
CA TRP A 111 -3.13 -9.38 -4.33
C TRP A 111 -2.16 -9.76 -3.19
N ARG A 112 -1.04 -10.43 -3.52
CA ARG A 112 -0.04 -10.87 -2.53
C ARG A 112 0.60 -9.69 -1.80
N TYR A 113 1.07 -8.71 -2.56
CA TYR A 113 1.71 -7.52 -1.99
C TYR A 113 0.70 -6.58 -1.33
N SER A 114 -0.55 -6.55 -1.79
CA SER A 114 -1.61 -5.76 -1.14
C SER A 114 -1.94 -6.31 0.25
N LEU A 115 -2.07 -7.63 0.39
CA LEU A 115 -2.30 -8.27 1.70
C LEU A 115 -1.09 -8.11 2.63
N LEU A 116 0.13 -8.28 2.10
CA LEU A 116 1.36 -8.07 2.85
C LEU A 116 1.46 -6.62 3.35
N ALA A 117 1.20 -5.64 2.46
CA ALA A 117 1.20 -4.22 2.80
C ALA A 117 0.20 -3.90 3.91
N LEU A 118 -1.01 -4.44 3.82
CA LEU A 118 -2.03 -4.28 4.85
C LEU A 118 -1.58 -4.91 6.18
N GLY A 119 -1.03 -6.11 6.16
CA GLY A 119 -0.48 -6.77 7.35
C GLY A 119 0.57 -5.89 8.03
N ILE A 120 1.58 -5.43 7.29
CA ILE A 120 2.64 -4.55 7.83
C ILE A 120 2.03 -3.26 8.38
N ALA A 121 1.07 -2.64 7.67
CA ALA A 121 0.42 -1.42 8.11
C ALA A 121 -0.35 -1.59 9.43
N VAL A 122 -1.07 -2.70 9.58
CA VAL A 122 -1.82 -3.03 10.81
C VAL A 122 -0.86 -3.23 11.97
N PHE A 123 0.21 -4.01 11.79
CA PHE A 123 1.23 -4.22 12.84
C PHE A 123 1.91 -2.91 13.25
N ALA A 124 2.33 -2.09 12.27
CA ALA A 124 2.98 -0.82 12.54
C ALA A 124 2.03 0.17 13.24
N GLY A 125 0.77 0.26 12.78
CA GLY A 125 -0.26 1.10 13.38
C GLY A 125 -0.62 0.66 14.80
N ALA A 126 -0.76 -0.65 15.03
CA ALA A 126 -1.04 -1.21 16.35
C ALA A 126 0.12 -0.93 17.33
N ALA A 127 1.36 -1.17 16.91
CA ALA A 127 2.55 -0.89 17.72
C ALA A 127 2.64 0.60 18.10
N TYR A 128 2.36 1.48 17.15
CA TYR A 128 2.31 2.92 17.41
C TYR A 128 1.20 3.30 18.37
N GLY A 129 -0.01 2.75 18.19
CA GLY A 129 -1.15 2.98 19.08
C GLY A 129 -0.88 2.52 20.52
N ILE A 130 -0.32 1.31 20.69
CA ILE A 130 0.08 0.77 22.02
C ILE A 130 1.12 1.69 22.65
N ARG A 131 2.11 2.14 21.91
CA ARG A 131 3.14 3.06 22.42
C ARG A 131 2.56 4.38 22.89
N LEU A 132 1.58 4.95 22.18
CA LEU A 132 0.91 6.19 22.58
C LEU A 132 0.08 6.00 23.87
N LEU A 133 -0.63 4.89 23.97
CA LEU A 133 -1.41 4.54 25.16
C LEU A 133 -0.49 4.35 26.38
N ALA A 134 0.59 3.59 26.23
CA ALA A 134 1.57 3.35 27.28
C ALA A 134 2.28 4.63 27.76
N ALA A 135 2.46 5.60 26.85
CA ALA A 135 3.05 6.89 27.16
C ALA A 135 2.05 7.90 27.76
N GLY A 136 0.78 7.53 27.96
CA GLY A 136 -0.27 8.42 28.48
C GLY A 136 -0.59 9.59 27.56
N LYS A 137 -0.20 9.52 26.27
CA LYS A 137 -0.38 10.59 25.27
C LYS A 137 -1.63 10.43 24.42
N ALA A 138 -2.37 9.35 24.61
CA ALA A 138 -3.59 9.06 23.88
C ALA A 138 -4.57 8.30 24.74
N ASP A 139 -5.86 8.56 24.54
CA ASP A 139 -6.97 7.79 25.11
C ASP A 139 -7.50 6.79 24.09
N ARG A 140 -8.32 5.81 24.53
CA ARG A 140 -8.99 4.84 23.65
C ARG A 140 -9.85 5.47 22.53
N LYS A 141 -10.18 6.76 22.66
CA LYS A 141 -10.96 7.53 21.67
C LYS A 141 -10.08 8.36 20.73
N THR A 142 -8.76 8.37 20.94
CA THR A 142 -7.84 9.15 20.10
C THR A 142 -7.79 8.57 18.70
N ARG A 143 -8.14 9.38 17.70
CA ARG A 143 -8.03 8.98 16.29
C ARG A 143 -6.59 9.09 15.83
N ILE A 144 -6.07 8.02 15.24
CA ILE A 144 -4.74 7.99 14.65
C ILE A 144 -4.91 7.95 13.13
N ALA A 145 -4.18 8.83 12.42
CA ALA A 145 -4.11 8.79 10.97
C ALA A 145 -3.50 7.44 10.53
N PHE A 146 -4.28 6.60 9.83
CA PHE A 146 -3.83 5.26 9.42
C PHE A 146 -3.13 5.26 8.06
N GLY A 147 -3.41 6.24 7.21
CA GLY A 147 -2.80 6.38 5.89
C GLY A 147 -1.27 6.32 5.86
N PRO A 148 -0.53 6.97 6.77
CA PRO A 148 0.92 6.85 6.82
C PRO A 148 1.41 5.41 7.02
N PHE A 149 0.72 4.61 7.83
CA PHE A 149 1.06 3.21 8.06
C PHE A 149 0.78 2.35 6.83
N LEU A 150 -0.35 2.63 6.12
CA LEU A 150 -0.62 2.00 4.83
C LEU A 150 0.48 2.32 3.81
N CYS A 151 0.91 3.57 3.73
CA CYS A 151 1.98 3.97 2.82
C CYS A 151 3.31 3.28 3.15
N ILE A 152 3.65 3.15 4.44
CA ILE A 152 4.83 2.40 4.88
C ILE A 152 4.70 0.92 4.52
N GLY A 153 3.54 0.31 4.77
CA GLY A 153 3.27 -1.08 4.43
C GLY A 153 3.41 -1.35 2.92
N MET A 154 2.83 -0.48 2.08
CA MET A 154 2.94 -0.57 0.62
C MET A 154 4.39 -0.38 0.15
N ALA A 155 5.11 0.59 0.71
CA ALA A 155 6.51 0.82 0.40
C ALA A 155 7.37 -0.41 0.78
N ALA A 156 7.15 -0.97 1.96
CA ALA A 156 7.85 -2.17 2.42
C ALA A 156 7.52 -3.39 1.54
N ALA A 157 6.27 -3.56 1.12
CA ALA A 157 5.87 -4.63 0.24
C ALA A 157 6.54 -4.52 -1.15
N VAL A 158 6.72 -3.32 -1.68
CA VAL A 158 7.42 -3.09 -2.94
C VAL A 158 8.92 -3.38 -2.81
N LEU A 159 9.55 -2.98 -1.68
CA LEU A 159 11.00 -3.10 -1.48
C LEU A 159 11.41 -4.52 -1.07
N TRP A 160 10.70 -5.13 -0.15
CA TRP A 160 11.07 -6.39 0.50
C TRP A 160 10.01 -7.49 0.38
N GLY A 161 8.96 -7.28 -0.42
CA GLY A 161 7.82 -8.19 -0.48
C GLY A 161 8.20 -9.63 -0.84
N GLU A 162 9.07 -9.84 -1.83
CA GLU A 162 9.52 -11.20 -2.19
C GLU A 162 10.31 -11.88 -1.07
N GLN A 163 11.20 -11.14 -0.41
CA GLN A 163 11.99 -11.67 0.69
C GLN A 163 11.10 -12.09 1.85
N ILE A 164 10.11 -11.28 2.19
CA ILE A 164 9.17 -11.58 3.26
C ILE A 164 8.28 -12.77 2.88
N LEU A 165 7.75 -12.77 1.66
CA LEU A 165 6.89 -13.85 1.18
C LEU A 165 7.65 -15.17 1.03
N SER A 166 8.92 -15.16 0.63
CA SER A 166 9.75 -16.37 0.51
C SER A 166 10.08 -17.02 1.86
N VAL A 167 9.95 -16.28 2.96
CA VAL A 167 10.10 -16.83 4.33
C VAL A 167 8.77 -17.38 4.85
N LEU A 168 7.64 -16.87 4.35
CA LEU A 168 6.31 -17.26 4.80
C LEU A 168 5.74 -18.46 4.02
N TRP A 169 6.29 -18.76 2.83
CA TRP A 169 5.91 -19.86 1.92
C TRP A 169 7.13 -20.65 1.48
#